data_d6989171a6d58ce86ab8c0e7905dd3b0
#
_entry.id   d6989171a6d58ce86ab8c0e7905dd3b0
#
_cell.length_a   1.000
_cell.length_b   1.000
_cell.length_c   1.000
_cell.angle_alpha   90.00
_cell.angle_beta   90.00
_cell.angle_gamma   90.00
#
_symmetry.space_group_name_H-M   'P 1'
#
loop_
_entity.id
_entity.type
_entity.pdbx_description
1 polymer ?
#
loop_
_entity_poly.entity_id
_entity_poly.type
_entity_poly.pdbx_seq_one_letter_code
_entity_poly.pdbx_strand_id
1 'polypeptide(L)'
;MKTISMYVLVTALFILQACNTNENKDSVDKANDANDKKDTTSMTSDTKKDTMAAPVNDDVAKFAVKTANAGMTEVELGKMAEQKGSKSVKEFGAMMVKDHTKAGDELKSLAAEKNITLPSSVSDEMRKHIDDLNKKSGKDFDKDYMDMMVKDHKDVIDGFEDMAKNSKDSAFKNFAVKTLPTLYKHLGAAKAIEKSNHY
;
A
#
# COMPACT_ATOMS: atom_id res chain seq x y z
N MET A 1 62.37 47.76 11.46
CA MET A 1 61.66 46.63 10.83
C MET A 1 60.42 46.34 11.66
N LYS A 2 59.25 46.66 11.15
CA LYS A 2 57.97 46.49 11.87
C LYS A 2 57.30 45.22 11.34
N THR A 3 57.14 44.21 12.20
CA THR A 3 56.39 42.97 11.86
C THR A 3 54.91 43.19 12.11
N ILE A 4 54.12 43.09 11.05
CA ILE A 4 52.66 43.19 11.11
C ILE A 4 52.14 41.77 11.34
N SER A 5 51.55 41.55 12.52
CA SER A 5 50.84 40.32 12.89
C SER A 5 49.43 40.33 12.30
N MET A 6 49.15 39.43 11.38
CA MET A 6 47.85 39.29 10.70
C MET A 6 47.02 38.28 11.48
N TYR A 7 46.01 38.75 12.24
CA TYR A 7 45.01 37.88 12.86
C TYR A 7 44.01 37.40 11.83
N VAL A 8 44.04 36.09 11.54
CA VAL A 8 43.02 35.45 10.74
C VAL A 8 41.82 35.09 11.61
N LEU A 9 40.72 35.82 11.40
CA LEU A 9 39.46 35.57 12.06
C LEU A 9 38.75 34.39 11.36
N VAL A 10 38.77 33.21 11.94
CA VAL A 10 38.02 32.04 11.46
C VAL A 10 36.60 32.15 11.97
N THR A 11 35.69 32.62 11.12
CA THR A 11 34.25 32.56 11.41
C THR A 11 33.76 31.15 11.15
N ALA A 12 33.51 30.38 12.20
CA ALA A 12 32.84 29.08 12.13
C ALA A 12 31.38 29.29 11.75
N LEU A 13 31.06 28.95 10.49
CA LEU A 13 29.68 28.93 10.02
C LEU A 13 29.03 27.63 10.54
N PHE A 14 28.25 27.75 11.62
CA PHE A 14 27.39 26.66 12.06
C PHE A 14 26.25 26.46 11.02
N ILE A 15 26.43 25.50 10.13
CA ILE A 15 25.33 24.99 9.30
C ILE A 15 24.45 24.14 10.23
N LEU A 16 23.30 24.69 10.64
CA LEU A 16 22.21 23.93 11.23
C LEU A 16 21.69 22.97 10.14
N GLN A 17 22.22 21.74 10.13
CA GLN A 17 21.57 20.65 9.43
C GLN A 17 20.26 20.37 10.16
N ALA A 18 19.15 20.90 9.62
CA ALA A 18 17.83 20.42 9.97
C ALA A 18 17.79 18.94 9.55
N CYS A 19 17.85 18.03 10.52
CA CYS A 19 17.58 16.62 10.30
C CYS A 19 16.18 16.53 9.73
N ASN A 20 16.10 16.26 8.45
CA ASN A 20 14.85 15.92 7.79
C ASN A 20 14.46 14.50 8.23
N THR A 21 13.62 14.39 9.25
CA THR A 21 13.16 13.12 9.85
C THR A 21 12.29 12.28 8.89
N ASN A 22 12.08 12.75 7.66
CA ASN A 22 11.23 12.08 6.66
C ASN A 22 11.96 11.01 5.81
N GLU A 23 13.28 10.86 5.91
CA GLU A 23 14.01 9.92 5.05
C GLU A 23 13.89 8.44 5.46
N ASN A 24 13.44 8.15 6.69
CA ASN A 24 13.31 6.78 7.22
C ASN A 24 11.87 6.24 7.34
N LYS A 25 10.87 6.96 6.87
CA LYS A 25 9.49 6.44 6.87
C LYS A 25 9.25 5.57 5.65
N ASP A 26 8.53 4.46 5.84
CA ASP A 26 8.12 3.61 4.74
C ASP A 26 7.10 4.31 3.81
N SER A 27 6.78 3.68 2.69
CA SER A 27 5.90 4.26 1.67
C SER A 27 4.46 4.43 2.16
N VAL A 28 3.98 3.52 3.01
CA VAL A 28 2.64 3.57 3.61
C VAL A 28 2.54 4.72 4.61
N ASP A 29 3.55 4.87 5.49
CA ASP A 29 3.60 5.97 6.45
C ASP A 29 3.64 7.33 5.77
N LYS A 30 4.44 7.47 4.70
CA LYS A 30 4.49 8.71 3.90
C LYS A 30 3.15 9.05 3.26
N ALA A 31 2.42 8.06 2.77
CA ALA A 31 1.10 8.25 2.20
C ALA A 31 0.07 8.68 3.26
N ASN A 32 0.07 8.03 4.42
CA ASN A 32 -0.80 8.40 5.54
C ASN A 32 -0.52 9.83 6.01
N ASP A 33 0.74 10.18 6.29
CA ASP A 33 1.14 11.54 6.68
C ASP A 33 0.71 12.61 5.66
N ALA A 34 0.77 12.29 4.37
CA ALA A 34 0.35 13.20 3.31
C ALA A 34 -1.18 13.40 3.31
N ASN A 35 -1.93 12.36 3.60
CA ASN A 35 -3.39 12.42 3.69
C ASN A 35 -3.86 13.16 4.94
N ASP A 36 -3.25 12.90 6.10
CA ASP A 36 -3.54 13.58 7.37
C ASP A 36 -3.36 15.11 7.25
N LYS A 37 -2.31 15.55 6.56
CA LYS A 37 -2.08 16.98 6.31
C LYS A 37 -3.18 17.62 5.45
N LYS A 38 -3.76 16.87 4.53
CA LYS A 38 -4.86 17.36 3.67
C LYS A 38 -6.18 17.48 4.42
N ASP A 39 -6.43 16.60 5.39
CA ASP A 39 -7.61 16.67 6.25
C ASP A 39 -7.54 17.91 7.18
N THR A 40 -6.40 18.15 7.83
CA THR A 40 -6.22 19.26 8.78
C THR A 40 -6.21 20.64 8.12
N THR A 41 -5.78 20.77 6.87
CA THR A 41 -5.70 22.07 6.16
C THR A 41 -7.09 22.64 5.86
N SER A 42 -8.13 21.79 5.83
CA SER A 42 -9.52 22.22 5.59
C SER A 42 -10.17 22.92 6.80
N MET A 43 -9.62 22.76 8.02
CA MET A 43 -10.23 23.31 9.24
C MET A 43 -9.75 24.72 9.62
N THR A 44 -8.74 25.30 8.96
CA THR A 44 -8.09 26.54 9.39
C THR A 44 -8.25 27.74 8.43
N SER A 45 -9.07 27.64 7.40
CA SER A 45 -9.24 28.73 6.42
C SER A 45 -10.65 29.33 6.42
N ASP A 46 -10.89 30.26 7.37
CA ASP A 46 -11.86 31.34 7.14
C ASP A 46 -11.24 32.33 6.15
N THR A 47 -11.94 32.60 5.04
CA THR A 47 -11.67 33.56 3.96
C THR A 47 -10.79 33.05 2.79
N LYS A 48 -11.40 32.52 1.81
CA LYS A 48 -11.47 32.87 0.38
C LYS A 48 -12.01 31.71 -0.44
N LYS A 49 -13.12 31.98 -1.13
CA LYS A 49 -13.75 31.12 -2.12
C LYS A 49 -12.84 30.99 -3.33
N ASP A 50 -11.97 29.98 -3.31
CA ASP A 50 -11.28 29.49 -4.49
C ASP A 50 -11.25 27.96 -4.42
N THR A 51 -11.57 27.29 -5.49
CA THR A 51 -11.71 25.84 -5.72
C THR A 51 -10.84 24.94 -4.83
N MET A 52 -11.20 24.81 -3.57
CA MET A 52 -10.55 23.91 -2.63
C MET A 52 -11.13 22.49 -2.83
N ALA A 53 -10.28 21.52 -3.10
CA ALA A 53 -10.66 20.11 -3.08
C ALA A 53 -11.34 19.80 -1.73
N ALA A 54 -12.43 19.01 -1.77
CA ALA A 54 -13.12 18.58 -0.55
C ALA A 54 -12.12 17.90 0.40
N PRO A 55 -12.29 18.06 1.74
CA PRO A 55 -11.42 17.41 2.71
C PRO A 55 -11.38 15.90 2.45
N VAL A 56 -10.18 15.33 2.56
CA VAL A 56 -9.96 13.89 2.41
C VAL A 56 -10.60 13.20 3.60
N ASN A 57 -11.55 12.30 3.37
CA ASN A 57 -12.13 11.49 4.44
C ASN A 57 -11.08 10.49 4.94
N ASP A 58 -10.74 10.55 6.22
CA ASP A 58 -9.68 9.77 6.86
C ASP A 58 -9.91 8.25 6.71
N ASP A 59 -11.12 7.76 6.95
CA ASP A 59 -11.45 6.32 6.82
C ASP A 59 -11.27 5.83 5.38
N VAL A 60 -11.67 6.66 4.41
CA VAL A 60 -11.51 6.35 2.97
C VAL A 60 -10.05 6.39 2.57
N ALA A 61 -9.27 7.35 3.07
CA ALA A 61 -7.84 7.44 2.80
C ALA A 61 -7.08 6.24 3.37
N LYS A 62 -7.34 5.87 4.62
CA LYS A 62 -6.73 4.68 5.26
C LYS A 62 -7.08 3.38 4.52
N PHE A 63 -8.35 3.22 4.14
CA PHE A 63 -8.76 2.09 3.31
C PHE A 63 -8.01 2.06 1.98
N ALA A 64 -7.91 3.19 1.28
CA ALA A 64 -7.23 3.28 0.00
C ALA A 64 -5.73 2.93 0.11
N VAL A 65 -5.04 3.48 1.13
CA VAL A 65 -3.62 3.20 1.40
C VAL A 65 -3.40 1.72 1.73
N LYS A 66 -4.20 1.14 2.62
CA LYS A 66 -4.12 -0.29 2.97
C LYS A 66 -4.37 -1.18 1.76
N THR A 67 -5.42 -0.88 0.97
CA THR A 67 -5.79 -1.64 -0.23
C THR A 67 -4.70 -1.56 -1.30
N ALA A 68 -4.10 -0.38 -1.51
CA ALA A 68 -3.00 -0.22 -2.46
C ALA A 68 -1.76 -1.04 -2.05
N ASN A 69 -1.38 -0.99 -0.77
CA ASN A 69 -0.27 -1.79 -0.25
C ASN A 69 -0.50 -3.29 -0.42
N ALA A 70 -1.67 -3.79 -0.03
CA ALA A 70 -2.05 -5.20 -0.20
C ALA A 70 -2.04 -5.60 -1.68
N GLY A 71 -2.69 -4.83 -2.55
CA GLY A 71 -2.77 -5.13 -3.98
C GLY A 71 -1.40 -5.16 -4.67
N MET A 72 -0.49 -4.24 -4.34
CA MET A 72 0.89 -4.28 -4.85
C MET A 72 1.64 -5.51 -4.36
N THR A 73 1.48 -5.87 -3.10
CA THR A 73 2.07 -7.09 -2.51
C THR A 73 1.59 -8.33 -3.25
N GLU A 74 0.29 -8.46 -3.46
CA GLU A 74 -0.32 -9.61 -4.12
C GLU A 74 0.06 -9.72 -5.61
N VAL A 75 0.28 -8.59 -6.29
CA VAL A 75 0.83 -8.60 -7.66
C VAL A 75 2.29 -9.09 -7.68
N GLU A 76 3.13 -8.67 -6.75
CA GLU A 76 4.53 -9.14 -6.66
C GLU A 76 4.59 -10.63 -6.30
N LEU A 77 3.83 -11.06 -5.30
CA LEU A 77 3.73 -12.45 -4.88
C LEU A 77 3.13 -13.34 -5.99
N GLY A 78 2.13 -12.84 -6.72
CA GLY A 78 1.53 -13.54 -7.86
C GLY A 78 2.55 -13.79 -8.98
N LYS A 79 3.36 -12.79 -9.35
CA LYS A 79 4.45 -12.95 -10.31
C LYS A 79 5.50 -13.95 -9.85
N MET A 80 5.80 -14.00 -8.57
CA MET A 80 6.70 -15.00 -8.00
C MET A 80 6.09 -16.40 -8.08
N ALA A 81 4.80 -16.53 -7.82
CA ALA A 81 4.06 -17.79 -7.94
C ALA A 81 4.02 -18.31 -9.39
N GLU A 82 3.86 -17.43 -10.40
CA GLU A 82 3.96 -17.81 -11.82
C GLU A 82 5.33 -18.40 -12.18
N GLN A 83 6.40 -17.98 -11.52
CA GLN A 83 7.76 -18.46 -11.78
C GLN A 83 8.08 -19.74 -11.03
N LYS A 84 7.76 -19.83 -9.74
CA LYS A 84 8.26 -20.86 -8.81
C LYS A 84 7.24 -21.93 -8.45
N GLY A 85 5.94 -21.62 -8.53
CA GLY A 85 4.88 -22.48 -8.03
C GLY A 85 4.68 -23.78 -8.84
N SER A 86 3.98 -24.73 -8.24
CA SER A 86 3.38 -25.85 -8.96
C SER A 86 2.33 -25.37 -9.98
N LYS A 87 1.83 -26.25 -10.82
CA LYS A 87 0.89 -25.86 -11.87
C LYS A 87 -0.32 -25.09 -11.33
N SER A 88 -0.98 -25.58 -10.29
CA SER A 88 -2.15 -24.91 -9.69
C SER A 88 -1.80 -23.56 -9.05
N VAL A 89 -0.62 -23.47 -8.41
CA VAL A 89 -0.13 -22.24 -7.79
C VAL A 89 0.26 -21.21 -8.85
N LYS A 90 0.84 -21.62 -9.97
CA LYS A 90 1.11 -20.73 -11.13
C LYS A 90 -0.17 -20.15 -11.73
N GLU A 91 -1.17 -20.99 -11.94
CA GLU A 91 -2.47 -20.56 -12.49
C GLU A 91 -3.17 -19.59 -11.53
N PHE A 92 -3.10 -19.83 -10.22
CA PHE A 92 -3.59 -18.92 -9.19
C PHE A 92 -2.80 -17.61 -9.19
N GLY A 93 -1.47 -17.65 -9.25
CA GLY A 93 -0.62 -16.47 -9.33
C GLY A 93 -0.96 -15.57 -10.51
N ALA A 94 -1.18 -16.15 -11.70
CA ALA A 94 -1.59 -15.41 -12.89
C ALA A 94 -2.96 -14.72 -12.70
N MET A 95 -3.91 -15.40 -12.06
CA MET A 95 -5.20 -14.81 -11.70
C MET A 95 -5.02 -13.63 -10.74
N MET A 96 -4.18 -13.77 -9.72
CA MET A 96 -3.87 -12.70 -8.74
C MET A 96 -3.27 -11.48 -9.44
N VAL A 97 -2.24 -11.66 -10.29
CA VAL A 97 -1.62 -10.56 -11.03
C VAL A 97 -2.65 -9.81 -11.88
N LYS A 98 -3.46 -10.52 -12.63
CA LYS A 98 -4.49 -9.93 -13.51
C LYS A 98 -5.51 -9.12 -12.72
N ASP A 99 -6.12 -9.74 -11.72
CA ASP A 99 -7.29 -9.16 -11.05
C ASP A 99 -6.87 -8.02 -10.11
N HIS A 100 -5.72 -8.15 -9.40
CA HIS A 100 -5.20 -7.10 -8.52
C HIS A 100 -4.59 -5.92 -9.29
N THR A 101 -3.98 -6.14 -10.46
CA THR A 101 -3.55 -5.02 -11.33
C THR A 101 -4.76 -4.19 -11.76
N LYS A 102 -5.84 -4.83 -12.21
CA LYS A 102 -7.06 -4.15 -12.61
C LYS A 102 -7.69 -3.36 -11.45
N ALA A 103 -7.80 -3.98 -10.27
CA ALA A 103 -8.35 -3.31 -9.09
C ALA A 103 -7.46 -2.14 -8.63
N GLY A 104 -6.13 -2.29 -8.71
CA GLY A 104 -5.17 -1.24 -8.40
C GLY A 104 -5.26 -0.03 -9.32
N ASP A 105 -5.51 -0.24 -10.62
CA ASP A 105 -5.68 0.87 -11.57
C ASP A 105 -7.00 1.62 -11.32
N GLU A 106 -8.07 0.92 -10.99
CA GLU A 106 -9.34 1.55 -10.57
C GLU A 106 -9.16 2.34 -9.27
N LEU A 107 -8.47 1.78 -8.27
CA LEU A 107 -8.17 2.45 -7.01
C LEU A 107 -7.33 3.71 -7.21
N LYS A 108 -6.32 3.68 -8.09
CA LYS A 108 -5.50 4.87 -8.42
C LYS A 108 -6.36 6.00 -9.00
N SER A 109 -7.30 5.66 -9.89
CA SER A 109 -8.22 6.65 -10.47
C SER A 109 -9.11 7.28 -9.40
N LEU A 110 -9.71 6.46 -8.53
CA LEU A 110 -10.54 6.94 -7.44
C LEU A 110 -9.76 7.81 -6.43
N ALA A 111 -8.54 7.38 -6.09
CA ALA A 111 -7.67 8.14 -5.19
C ALA A 111 -7.31 9.51 -5.76
N ALA A 112 -7.00 9.58 -7.06
CA ALA A 112 -6.72 10.83 -7.74
C ALA A 112 -7.93 11.79 -7.72
N GLU A 113 -9.14 11.29 -8.01
CA GLU A 113 -10.39 12.08 -7.96
C GLU A 113 -10.67 12.63 -6.56
N LYS A 114 -10.28 11.91 -5.52
CA LYS A 114 -10.49 12.28 -4.12
C LYS A 114 -9.29 12.98 -3.47
N ASN A 115 -8.25 13.30 -4.24
CA ASN A 115 -7.00 13.88 -3.73
C ASN A 115 -6.33 13.03 -2.64
N ILE A 116 -6.49 11.69 -2.69
CA ILE A 116 -5.86 10.74 -1.77
C ILE A 116 -4.48 10.37 -2.31
N THR A 117 -3.46 10.45 -1.46
CA THR A 117 -2.11 9.95 -1.76
C THR A 117 -2.05 8.45 -1.48
N LEU A 118 -1.63 7.67 -2.47
CA LEU A 118 -1.37 6.24 -2.31
C LEU A 118 0.13 5.97 -2.09
N PRO A 119 0.50 4.84 -1.44
CA PRO A 119 1.90 4.45 -1.33
C PRO A 119 2.49 4.17 -2.73
N SER A 120 3.76 4.53 -2.93
CA SER A 120 4.48 4.34 -4.20
C SER A 120 5.14 2.97 -4.33
N SER A 121 5.25 2.23 -3.22
CA SER A 121 5.81 0.88 -3.12
C SER A 121 5.14 0.12 -1.99
N VAL A 122 5.34 -1.18 -1.93
CA VAL A 122 4.95 -2.00 -0.77
C VAL A 122 5.65 -1.50 0.49
N SER A 123 5.02 -1.70 1.66
CA SER A 123 5.62 -1.39 2.96
C SER A 123 6.87 -2.23 3.22
N ASP A 124 7.73 -1.76 4.12
CA ASP A 124 8.93 -2.50 4.53
C ASP A 124 8.59 -3.86 5.14
N GLU A 125 7.47 -3.95 5.88
CA GLU A 125 6.95 -5.21 6.40
C GLU A 125 6.60 -6.19 5.27
N MET A 126 5.82 -5.74 4.27
CA MET A 126 5.45 -6.60 3.15
C MET A 126 6.65 -6.95 2.27
N ARG A 127 7.60 -6.06 2.11
CA ARG A 127 8.88 -6.34 1.44
C ARG A 127 9.60 -7.50 2.10
N LYS A 128 9.68 -7.50 3.43
CA LYS A 128 10.30 -8.61 4.19
C LYS A 128 9.56 -9.93 3.95
N HIS A 129 8.24 -9.94 3.96
CA HIS A 129 7.45 -11.16 3.66
C HIS A 129 7.71 -11.67 2.24
N ILE A 130 7.77 -10.79 1.24
CA ILE A 130 8.11 -11.13 -0.15
C ILE A 130 9.51 -11.72 -0.23
N ASP A 131 10.50 -11.11 0.43
CA ASP A 131 11.90 -11.56 0.42
C ASP A 131 12.06 -12.92 1.12
N ASP A 132 11.34 -13.14 2.22
CA ASP A 132 11.38 -14.42 2.94
C ASP A 132 10.73 -15.54 2.12
N LEU A 133 9.60 -15.29 1.47
CA LEU A 133 8.99 -16.25 0.55
C LEU A 133 9.88 -16.52 -0.66
N ASN A 134 10.60 -15.51 -1.16
CA ASN A 134 11.50 -15.66 -2.31
C ASN A 134 12.66 -16.62 -2.05
N LYS A 135 13.06 -16.84 -0.81
CA LYS A 135 14.10 -17.82 -0.42
C LYS A 135 13.60 -19.27 -0.49
N LYS A 136 12.29 -19.47 -0.57
CA LYS A 136 11.65 -20.80 -0.62
C LYS A 136 11.49 -21.31 -2.04
N SER A 137 11.32 -22.63 -2.18
CA SER A 137 11.08 -23.31 -3.47
C SER A 137 10.26 -24.58 -3.28
N GLY A 138 9.71 -25.09 -4.38
CA GLY A 138 8.94 -26.35 -4.39
C GLY A 138 7.75 -26.32 -3.43
N LYS A 139 7.54 -27.40 -2.69
CA LYS A 139 6.40 -27.52 -1.76
C LYS A 139 6.37 -26.50 -0.63
N ASP A 140 7.53 -26.09 -0.13
CA ASP A 140 7.62 -25.09 0.95
C ASP A 140 7.20 -23.71 0.46
N PHE A 141 7.56 -23.38 -0.79
CA PHE A 141 7.08 -22.16 -1.44
C PHE A 141 5.57 -22.20 -1.64
N ASP A 142 5.06 -23.28 -2.23
CA ASP A 142 3.64 -23.43 -2.53
C ASP A 142 2.79 -23.32 -1.27
N LYS A 143 3.20 -24.03 -0.21
CA LYS A 143 2.51 -24.01 1.08
C LYS A 143 2.44 -22.61 1.66
N ASP A 144 3.58 -21.95 1.84
CA ASP A 144 3.64 -20.66 2.50
C ASP A 144 2.94 -19.57 1.68
N TYR A 145 3.04 -19.64 0.34
CA TYR A 145 2.31 -18.76 -0.55
C TYR A 145 0.79 -18.92 -0.39
N MET A 146 0.29 -20.15 -0.39
CA MET A 146 -1.15 -20.39 -0.26
C MET A 146 -1.67 -20.04 1.14
N ASP A 147 -0.93 -20.36 2.21
CA ASP A 147 -1.27 -19.96 3.58
C ASP A 147 -1.38 -18.43 3.69
N MET A 148 -0.43 -17.70 3.10
CA MET A 148 -0.45 -16.24 3.04
C MET A 148 -1.67 -15.73 2.28
N MET A 149 -1.95 -16.29 1.10
CA MET A 149 -3.11 -15.88 0.30
C MET A 149 -4.44 -16.11 1.02
N VAL A 150 -4.58 -17.23 1.74
CA VAL A 150 -5.79 -17.51 2.54
C VAL A 150 -5.93 -16.50 3.67
N LYS A 151 -4.85 -16.17 4.38
CA LYS A 151 -4.87 -15.24 5.49
C LYS A 151 -5.17 -13.82 5.00
N ASP A 152 -4.41 -13.33 4.02
CA ASP A 152 -4.49 -11.95 3.57
C ASP A 152 -5.85 -11.65 2.93
N HIS A 153 -6.42 -12.60 2.17
CA HIS A 153 -7.77 -12.42 1.61
C HIS A 153 -8.85 -12.35 2.68
N LYS A 154 -8.75 -13.07 3.80
CA LYS A 154 -9.69 -12.91 4.91
C LYS A 154 -9.62 -11.49 5.48
N ASP A 155 -8.38 -11.03 5.79
CA ASP A 155 -8.16 -9.71 6.39
C ASP A 155 -8.58 -8.55 5.47
N VAL A 156 -8.40 -8.73 4.14
CA VAL A 156 -8.82 -7.74 3.13
C VAL A 156 -10.34 -7.74 2.95
N ILE A 157 -10.98 -8.91 2.89
CA ILE A 157 -12.44 -9.03 2.76
C ILE A 157 -13.15 -8.29 3.87
N ASP A 158 -12.73 -8.44 5.12
CA ASP A 158 -13.33 -7.76 6.27
C ASP A 158 -13.31 -6.23 6.08
N GLY A 159 -12.21 -5.66 5.61
CA GLY A 159 -12.10 -4.23 5.30
C GLY A 159 -12.98 -3.79 4.12
N PHE A 160 -13.11 -4.62 3.10
CA PHE A 160 -14.00 -4.35 1.96
C PHE A 160 -15.47 -4.45 2.32
N GLU A 161 -15.85 -5.40 3.19
CA GLU A 161 -17.22 -5.50 3.72
C GLU A 161 -17.59 -4.28 4.54
N ASP A 162 -16.68 -3.81 5.41
CA ASP A 162 -16.89 -2.59 6.20
C ASP A 162 -17.07 -1.38 5.29
N MET A 163 -16.20 -1.18 4.30
CA MET A 163 -16.28 -0.10 3.32
C MET A 163 -17.59 -0.16 2.52
N ALA A 164 -17.99 -1.35 2.06
CA ALA A 164 -19.23 -1.56 1.32
C ALA A 164 -20.49 -1.26 2.13
N LYS A 165 -20.47 -1.55 3.43
CA LYS A 165 -21.60 -1.37 4.33
C LYS A 165 -21.70 0.06 4.86
N ASN A 166 -20.60 0.58 5.39
CA ASN A 166 -20.58 1.73 6.29
C ASN A 166 -20.10 3.03 5.63
N SER A 167 -19.39 2.96 4.49
CA SER A 167 -18.85 4.16 3.85
C SER A 167 -19.96 5.13 3.42
N LYS A 168 -19.73 6.42 3.68
CA LYS A 168 -20.52 7.53 3.15
C LYS A 168 -20.04 7.99 1.76
N ASP A 169 -18.82 7.64 1.37
CA ASP A 169 -18.32 7.91 0.03
C ASP A 169 -18.83 6.86 -0.96
N SER A 170 -19.73 7.29 -1.85
CA SER A 170 -20.40 6.40 -2.79
C SER A 170 -19.43 5.75 -3.80
N ALA A 171 -18.34 6.42 -4.17
CA ALA A 171 -17.38 5.90 -5.13
C ALA A 171 -16.58 4.73 -4.52
N PHE A 172 -16.02 4.89 -3.31
CA PHE A 172 -15.33 3.84 -2.59
C PHE A 172 -16.26 2.71 -2.14
N LYS A 173 -17.49 3.04 -1.73
CA LYS A 173 -18.53 2.03 -1.46
C LYS A 173 -18.78 1.15 -2.68
N ASN A 174 -18.99 1.74 -3.86
CA ASN A 174 -19.22 1.01 -5.10
C ASN A 174 -17.99 0.19 -5.53
N PHE A 175 -16.78 0.74 -5.36
CA PHE A 175 -15.54 0.01 -5.58
C PHE A 175 -15.47 -1.25 -4.72
N ALA A 176 -15.77 -1.13 -3.42
CA ALA A 176 -15.78 -2.26 -2.51
C ALA A 176 -16.82 -3.33 -2.89
N VAL A 177 -18.08 -2.91 -3.14
CA VAL A 177 -19.15 -3.82 -3.57
C VAL A 177 -18.78 -4.58 -4.86
N LYS A 178 -18.19 -3.90 -5.83
CA LYS A 178 -17.78 -4.47 -7.11
C LYS A 178 -16.60 -5.46 -6.98
N THR A 179 -15.68 -5.20 -6.04
CA THR A 179 -14.45 -5.99 -5.88
C THR A 179 -14.67 -7.22 -5.01
N LEU A 180 -15.56 -7.18 -4.02
CA LEU A 180 -15.83 -8.28 -3.08
C LEU A 180 -16.05 -9.65 -3.74
N PRO A 181 -16.85 -9.80 -4.82
CA PRO A 181 -17.03 -11.10 -5.48
C PRO A 181 -15.71 -11.71 -5.98
N THR A 182 -14.78 -10.87 -6.44
CA THR A 182 -13.45 -11.32 -6.90
C THR A 182 -12.60 -11.77 -5.72
N LEU A 183 -12.60 -11.04 -4.60
CA LEU A 183 -11.87 -11.42 -3.38
C LEU A 183 -12.37 -12.75 -2.81
N TYR A 184 -13.69 -12.96 -2.76
CA TYR A 184 -14.26 -14.26 -2.35
C TYR A 184 -13.89 -15.40 -3.27
N LYS A 185 -13.86 -15.16 -4.60
CA LYS A 185 -13.40 -16.15 -5.57
C LYS A 185 -11.93 -16.52 -5.31
N HIS A 186 -11.07 -15.55 -5.07
CA HIS A 186 -9.66 -15.79 -4.75
C HIS A 186 -9.51 -16.61 -3.46
N LEU A 187 -10.20 -16.23 -2.40
CA LEU A 187 -10.18 -16.97 -1.13
C LEU A 187 -10.66 -18.41 -1.30
N GLY A 188 -11.73 -18.62 -2.06
CA GLY A 188 -12.24 -19.96 -2.36
C GLY A 188 -11.25 -20.82 -3.15
N ALA A 189 -10.60 -20.23 -4.16
CA ALA A 189 -9.58 -20.90 -4.96
C ALA A 189 -8.33 -21.21 -4.13
N ALA A 190 -7.86 -20.27 -3.29
CA ALA A 190 -6.71 -20.48 -2.41
C ALA A 190 -6.95 -21.65 -1.45
N LYS A 191 -8.09 -21.68 -0.76
CA LYS A 191 -8.48 -22.80 0.13
C LYS A 191 -8.58 -24.13 -0.59
N ALA A 192 -9.06 -24.14 -1.84
CA ALA A 192 -9.17 -25.37 -2.63
C ALA A 192 -7.79 -25.92 -3.00
N ILE A 193 -6.84 -25.07 -3.37
CA ILE A 193 -5.46 -25.45 -3.68
C ILE A 193 -4.74 -25.94 -2.43
N GLU A 194 -4.84 -25.22 -1.31
CA GLU A 194 -4.29 -25.60 -0.01
C GLU A 194 -4.75 -27.01 0.38
N LYS A 195 -6.05 -27.29 0.29
CA LYS A 195 -6.63 -28.60 0.61
C LYS A 195 -6.18 -29.70 -0.36
N SER A 196 -6.08 -29.41 -1.66
CA SER A 196 -5.72 -30.43 -2.67
C SER A 196 -4.26 -30.83 -2.63
N ASN A 197 -3.38 -29.94 -2.20
CA ASN A 197 -1.95 -30.18 -2.16
C ASN A 197 -1.48 -30.89 -0.85
N HIS A 198 -2.39 -31.11 0.10
CA HIS A 198 -2.08 -31.78 1.38
C HIS A 198 -0.84 -31.20 2.09
N TYR A 199 -0.79 -29.87 2.18
CA TYR A 199 0.28 -29.19 2.91
C TYR A 199 0.14 -29.38 4.43
#